data_51f6c7553846e6f980af1b65307d40d8
#
_entry.id   51f6c7553846e6f980af1b65307d40d8
#
_cell.length_a   1.000
_cell.length_b   1.000
_cell.length_c   1.000
_cell.angle_alpha   90.00
_cell.angle_beta   90.00
_cell.angle_gamma   90.00
#
_symmetry.space_group_name_H-M   'P 1'
#
loop_
_entity.id
_entity.type
_entity.pdbx_description
1 polymer ?
#
loop_
_entity_poly.entity_id
_entity_poly.type
_entity_poly.pdbx_seq_one_letter_code
_entity_poly.pdbx_strand_id
1 'polypeptide(L)'
;FQEIRRVGWFSKLMEYLPAYDYIVSKQASFMDLAIIYKSEIFNLVRQYEPFSEDDYNFAGRPPLQADFKMEIGEEEKHFSVINLHMKCCDSGLLRRKKASQMLYDYLSENYNKQSNIIVLGDWNDDTKDDPGEHCFAPFFQDKRFYFTTKHISLDVSQASYPKEPYVSFLDHIMVSEDLLPSSSSYYINTLPMGKFMGGYHIYEAYISDHLPVMLSFSVTN
;
A
#
# COMPACT_ATOMS: atom_id res chain seq x y z
N PHE A 1 -4.62 -4.76 3.02
CA PHE A 1 -4.42 -6.21 2.92
C PHE A 1 -4.29 -6.62 1.48
N GLN A 2 -3.36 -7.53 1.21
CA GLN A 2 -3.15 -8.19 -0.07
C GLN A 2 -3.40 -9.70 0.08
N GLU A 3 -3.46 -10.40 -1.03
CA GLU A 3 -3.56 -11.88 -1.08
C GLU A 3 -4.79 -12.48 -0.39
N ILE A 4 -5.92 -11.80 -0.41
CA ILE A 4 -7.16 -12.36 0.13
C ILE A 4 -7.68 -13.42 -0.84
N ARG A 5 -7.46 -14.69 -0.51
CA ARG A 5 -7.88 -15.82 -1.34
C ARG A 5 -9.34 -16.20 -1.17
N ARG A 6 -9.96 -15.82 -0.06
CA ARG A 6 -11.36 -16.14 0.28
C ARG A 6 -12.02 -14.99 1.03
N VAL A 7 -12.77 -14.18 0.30
CA VAL A 7 -13.51 -13.03 0.85
C VAL A 7 -14.40 -13.42 2.05
N GLY A 8 -15.05 -14.59 2.01
CA GLY A 8 -15.89 -15.03 3.12
C GLY A 8 -15.13 -15.29 4.43
N TRP A 9 -13.84 -15.61 4.38
CA TRP A 9 -13.02 -15.72 5.59
C TRP A 9 -12.58 -14.35 6.08
N PHE A 10 -12.28 -13.43 5.16
CA PHE A 10 -11.98 -12.06 5.50
C PHE A 10 -13.19 -11.37 6.16
N SER A 11 -14.40 -11.58 5.63
CA SER A 11 -15.62 -11.08 6.24
C SER A 11 -15.83 -11.59 7.67
N LYS A 12 -15.53 -12.88 7.93
CA LYS A 12 -15.57 -13.42 9.29
C LYS A 12 -14.52 -12.79 10.22
N LEU A 13 -13.32 -12.48 9.72
CA LEU A 13 -12.32 -11.75 10.50
C LEU A 13 -12.85 -10.39 10.91
N MET A 14 -13.57 -9.71 10.02
CA MET A 14 -14.14 -8.38 10.30
C MET A 14 -15.23 -8.39 11.38
N GLU A 15 -15.91 -9.52 11.62
CA GLU A 15 -16.85 -9.67 12.75
C GLU A 15 -16.15 -9.50 14.12
N TYR A 16 -14.84 -9.75 14.21
CA TYR A 16 -14.04 -9.51 15.42
C TYR A 16 -13.49 -8.09 15.54
N LEU A 17 -13.75 -7.24 14.53
CA LEU A 17 -13.27 -5.86 14.47
C LEU A 17 -14.44 -4.87 14.30
N PRO A 18 -15.42 -4.82 15.23
CA PRO A 18 -16.67 -4.09 15.03
C PRO A 18 -16.52 -2.57 14.91
N ALA A 19 -15.36 -2.01 15.29
CA ALA A 19 -15.04 -0.58 15.13
C ALA A 19 -14.51 -0.23 13.72
N TYR A 20 -14.41 -1.22 12.84
CA TYR A 20 -13.88 -1.04 11.49
C TYR A 20 -14.87 -1.51 10.45
N ASP A 21 -14.99 -0.72 9.39
CA ASP A 21 -15.58 -1.15 8.12
C ASP A 21 -14.48 -1.57 7.14
N TYR A 22 -14.88 -2.18 6.03
CA TYR A 22 -13.95 -2.66 5.02
C TYR A 22 -14.52 -2.63 3.61
N ILE A 23 -13.64 -2.56 2.64
CA ILE A 23 -13.92 -2.79 1.23
C ILE A 23 -12.98 -3.87 0.69
N VAL A 24 -13.45 -4.63 -0.28
CA VAL A 24 -12.69 -5.68 -0.97
C VAL A 24 -12.80 -5.46 -2.47
N SER A 25 -11.74 -5.75 -3.21
CA SER A 25 -11.74 -5.72 -4.68
C SER A 25 -12.75 -6.73 -5.24
N LYS A 26 -13.30 -6.41 -6.42
CA LYS A 26 -14.31 -7.23 -7.11
C LYS A 26 -13.86 -7.68 -8.51
N GLN A 27 -12.84 -7.04 -9.05
CA GLN A 27 -12.35 -7.27 -10.40
C GLN A 27 -11.07 -8.11 -10.44
N ALA A 28 -10.42 -8.33 -9.27
CA ALA A 28 -9.25 -9.19 -9.22
C ALA A 28 -9.57 -10.61 -9.67
N SER A 29 -8.76 -11.15 -10.56
CA SER A 29 -8.92 -12.51 -11.07
C SER A 29 -8.58 -13.58 -10.02
N PHE A 30 -7.75 -13.21 -9.04
CA PHE A 30 -7.35 -14.03 -7.89
C PHE A 30 -6.61 -13.15 -6.86
N MET A 31 -6.61 -13.53 -5.59
CA MET A 31 -5.93 -12.77 -4.53
C MET A 31 -6.43 -11.33 -4.42
N ASP A 32 -7.61 -11.18 -3.86
CA ASP A 32 -8.24 -9.88 -3.66
C ASP A 32 -7.43 -8.95 -2.77
N LEU A 33 -7.69 -7.66 -2.91
CA LEU A 33 -7.19 -6.58 -2.08
C LEU A 33 -8.29 -6.12 -1.13
N ALA A 34 -7.93 -5.67 0.08
CA ALA A 34 -8.89 -5.02 0.96
C ALA A 34 -8.28 -3.80 1.65
N ILE A 35 -9.16 -2.85 1.97
CA ILE A 35 -8.87 -1.73 2.85
C ILE A 35 -9.84 -1.84 4.02
N ILE A 36 -9.33 -1.79 5.27
CA ILE A 36 -10.14 -1.63 6.48
C ILE A 36 -9.91 -0.23 7.03
N TYR A 37 -10.94 0.35 7.59
CA TYR A 37 -10.89 1.71 8.12
C TYR A 37 -11.83 1.88 9.31
N LYS A 38 -11.52 2.82 10.21
CA LYS A 38 -12.41 3.17 11.33
C LYS A 38 -13.56 4.03 10.80
N SER A 39 -14.78 3.48 10.79
CA SER A 39 -15.97 4.16 10.29
C SER A 39 -16.39 5.36 11.14
N GLU A 40 -15.99 5.41 12.42
CA GLU A 40 -16.18 6.59 13.28
C GLU A 40 -15.33 7.80 12.86
N ILE A 41 -14.25 7.57 12.11
CA ILE A 41 -13.29 8.61 11.70
C ILE A 41 -13.40 8.92 10.22
N PHE A 42 -13.53 7.89 9.39
CA PHE A 42 -13.52 8.00 7.95
C PHE A 42 -14.88 7.66 7.35
N ASN A 43 -15.43 8.58 6.58
CA ASN A 43 -16.61 8.35 5.76
C ASN A 43 -16.17 7.95 4.35
N LEU A 44 -16.48 6.72 3.94
CA LEU A 44 -16.23 6.25 2.58
C LEU A 44 -17.13 7.01 1.59
N VAL A 45 -16.51 7.74 0.67
CA VAL A 45 -17.23 8.50 -0.38
C VAL A 45 -17.39 7.64 -1.63
N ARG A 46 -16.34 6.94 -2.02
CA ARG A 46 -16.31 6.13 -3.24
C ARG A 46 -15.25 5.02 -3.14
N GLN A 47 -15.56 3.88 -3.77
CA GLN A 47 -14.59 2.81 -4.01
C GLN A 47 -14.62 2.42 -5.48
N TYR A 48 -13.47 2.10 -6.06
CA TYR A 48 -13.34 1.61 -7.42
C TYR A 48 -11.97 0.97 -7.64
N GLU A 49 -11.81 0.34 -8.79
CA GLU A 49 -10.58 -0.37 -9.17
C GLU A 49 -10.07 0.26 -10.48
N PRO A 50 -9.19 1.29 -10.40
CA PRO A 50 -8.56 1.84 -11.59
C PRO A 50 -7.83 0.73 -12.36
N PHE A 51 -7.84 0.83 -13.69
CA PHE A 51 -7.23 -0.15 -14.61
C PHE A 51 -7.91 -1.52 -14.67
N SER A 52 -9.14 -1.69 -14.18
CA SER A 52 -9.87 -2.97 -14.26
C SER A 52 -10.07 -3.48 -15.69
N GLU A 53 -10.09 -2.59 -16.69
CA GLU A 53 -10.19 -2.94 -18.12
C GLU A 53 -8.81 -3.19 -18.77
N ASP A 54 -7.70 -2.80 -18.12
CA ASP A 54 -6.31 -2.99 -18.57
C ASP A 54 -5.42 -3.41 -17.38
N ASP A 55 -5.75 -4.54 -16.78
CA ASP A 55 -5.11 -5.05 -15.56
C ASP A 55 -3.91 -5.96 -15.81
N TYR A 56 -3.55 -6.22 -17.07
CA TYR A 56 -2.46 -7.14 -17.40
C TYR A 56 -1.16 -6.80 -16.66
N ASN A 57 -0.79 -5.51 -16.62
CA ASN A 57 0.43 -5.08 -15.95
C ASN A 57 0.32 -5.16 -14.42
N PHE A 58 -0.89 -5.09 -13.87
CA PHE A 58 -1.20 -5.32 -12.45
C PHE A 58 -1.44 -6.80 -12.11
N ALA A 59 -1.07 -7.71 -13.01
CA ALA A 59 -1.17 -9.16 -12.84
C ALA A 59 -2.60 -9.69 -12.63
N GLY A 60 -3.60 -9.05 -13.24
CA GLY A 60 -5.02 -9.40 -13.07
C GLY A 60 -5.57 -9.00 -11.70
N ARG A 61 -4.92 -8.05 -11.03
CA ARG A 61 -5.30 -7.50 -9.72
C ARG A 61 -5.24 -5.97 -9.80
N PRO A 62 -6.23 -5.32 -10.42
CA PRO A 62 -6.25 -3.86 -10.49
C PRO A 62 -6.18 -3.28 -9.07
N PRO A 63 -5.47 -2.16 -8.87
CA PRO A 63 -5.41 -1.49 -7.58
C PRO A 63 -6.81 -1.19 -7.03
N LEU A 64 -6.99 -1.33 -5.73
CA LEU A 64 -8.22 -0.95 -5.04
C LEU A 64 -8.08 0.47 -4.50
N GLN A 65 -8.89 1.40 -4.99
CA GLN A 65 -8.94 2.78 -4.51
C GLN A 65 -10.19 3.03 -3.68
N ALA A 66 -9.98 3.73 -2.56
CA ALA A 66 -11.04 4.29 -1.73
C ALA A 66 -10.80 5.79 -1.53
N ASP A 67 -11.83 6.58 -1.76
CA ASP A 67 -11.85 8.00 -1.44
C ASP A 67 -12.64 8.19 -0.15
N PHE A 68 -12.00 8.83 0.83
CA PHE A 68 -12.56 9.06 2.16
C PHE A 68 -12.69 10.56 2.47
N LYS A 69 -13.60 10.85 3.38
CA LYS A 69 -13.69 12.11 4.12
C LYS A 69 -13.41 11.89 5.59
N MET A 70 -12.74 12.84 6.21
CA MET A 70 -12.51 12.90 7.65
C MET A 70 -12.76 14.33 8.13
N GLU A 71 -13.50 14.47 9.24
CA GLU A 71 -13.71 15.74 9.90
C GLU A 71 -12.62 15.99 10.94
N ILE A 72 -11.94 17.15 10.86
CA ILE A 72 -10.93 17.59 11.83
C ILE A 72 -11.33 18.97 12.32
N GLY A 73 -11.96 19.02 13.51
CA GLY A 73 -12.56 20.25 14.01
C GLY A 73 -13.73 20.69 13.12
N GLU A 74 -13.62 21.87 12.52
CA GLU A 74 -14.63 22.41 11.58
C GLU A 74 -14.25 22.17 10.10
N GLU A 75 -13.14 21.53 9.83
CA GLU A 75 -12.65 21.28 8.46
C GLU A 75 -12.94 19.85 8.02
N GLU A 76 -13.27 19.69 6.74
CA GLU A 76 -13.39 18.39 6.07
C GLU A 76 -12.14 18.15 5.22
N LYS A 77 -11.43 17.05 5.47
CA LYS A 77 -10.30 16.60 4.66
C LYS A 77 -10.65 15.37 3.84
N HIS A 78 -10.22 15.39 2.60
CA HIS A 78 -10.40 14.28 1.66
C HIS A 78 -9.10 13.48 1.53
N PHE A 79 -9.23 12.15 1.45
CA PHE A 79 -8.09 11.23 1.29
C PHE A 79 -8.40 10.26 0.17
N SER A 80 -7.42 10.00 -0.68
CA SER A 80 -7.45 8.91 -1.65
C SER A 80 -6.44 7.85 -1.22
N VAL A 81 -6.93 6.67 -0.88
CA VAL A 81 -6.10 5.52 -0.47
C VAL A 81 -6.14 4.48 -1.57
N ILE A 82 -4.97 4.11 -2.09
CA ILE A 82 -4.82 3.11 -3.15
C ILE A 82 -4.00 1.95 -2.61
N ASN A 83 -4.60 0.77 -2.57
CA ASN A 83 -3.94 -0.48 -2.22
C ASN A 83 -3.60 -1.25 -3.50
N LEU A 84 -2.38 -1.74 -3.61
CA LEU A 84 -1.91 -2.49 -4.77
C LEU A 84 -1.13 -3.76 -4.40
N HIS A 85 -1.05 -4.69 -5.35
CA HIS A 85 -0.20 -5.86 -5.28
C HIS A 85 0.34 -6.16 -6.68
N MET A 86 1.57 -5.76 -6.95
CA MET A 86 2.19 -5.89 -8.26
C MET A 86 2.65 -7.32 -8.58
N LYS A 87 3.09 -7.54 -9.80
CA LYS A 87 3.58 -8.85 -10.25
C LYS A 87 4.91 -9.20 -9.61
N CYS A 88 4.98 -10.34 -8.94
CA CYS A 88 6.19 -10.83 -8.28
C CYS A 88 7.31 -11.20 -9.26
N CYS A 89 8.48 -11.38 -8.68
CA CYS A 89 9.67 -12.04 -9.20
C CYS A 89 10.36 -11.24 -10.33
N ASP A 90 11.59 -11.62 -10.71
CA ASP A 90 12.39 -10.93 -11.74
C ASP A 90 11.69 -10.87 -13.09
N SER A 91 11.01 -11.96 -13.46
CA SER A 91 10.19 -12.01 -14.68
C SER A 91 9.05 -11.01 -14.72
N GLY A 92 8.66 -10.43 -13.58
CA GLY A 92 7.63 -9.42 -13.44
C GLY A 92 8.11 -7.97 -13.62
N LEU A 93 9.42 -7.71 -13.63
CA LEU A 93 9.98 -6.35 -13.60
C LEU A 93 9.44 -5.43 -14.70
N LEU A 94 9.37 -5.90 -15.96
CA LEU A 94 8.85 -5.09 -17.07
C LEU A 94 7.37 -4.72 -16.87
N ARG A 95 6.58 -5.65 -16.31
CA ARG A 95 5.17 -5.39 -15.99
C ARG A 95 5.05 -4.41 -14.84
N ARG A 96 5.85 -4.56 -13.77
CA ARG A 96 5.88 -3.59 -12.67
C ARG A 96 6.26 -2.19 -13.13
N LYS A 97 7.28 -2.06 -13.99
CA LYS A 97 7.64 -0.76 -14.59
C LYS A 97 6.49 -0.14 -15.38
N LYS A 98 5.78 -0.94 -16.17
CA LYS A 98 4.63 -0.46 -16.92
C LYS A 98 3.46 -0.09 -15.99
N ALA A 99 3.15 -0.93 -15.01
CA ALA A 99 2.13 -0.64 -14.01
C ALA A 99 2.44 0.64 -13.21
N SER A 100 3.70 0.82 -12.82
CA SER A 100 4.17 2.02 -12.12
C SER A 100 4.01 3.28 -12.97
N GLN A 101 4.33 3.20 -14.28
CA GLN A 101 4.11 4.32 -15.19
C GLN A 101 2.62 4.63 -15.36
N MET A 102 1.78 3.62 -15.55
CA MET A 102 0.32 3.79 -15.65
C MET A 102 -0.25 4.45 -14.39
N LEU A 103 0.20 3.98 -13.22
CA LEU A 103 -0.22 4.55 -11.93
C LEU A 103 0.24 6.00 -11.78
N TYR A 104 1.49 6.31 -12.16
CA TYR A 104 2.03 7.66 -12.14
C TYR A 104 1.24 8.61 -13.06
N ASP A 105 0.95 8.18 -14.28
CA ASP A 105 0.17 8.97 -15.26
C ASP A 105 -1.23 9.26 -14.70
N TYR A 106 -1.90 8.22 -14.18
CA TYR A 106 -3.21 8.32 -13.55
C TYR A 106 -3.23 9.31 -12.37
N LEU A 107 -2.25 9.19 -11.45
CA LEU A 107 -2.15 10.09 -10.31
C LEU A 107 -1.83 11.53 -10.75
N SER A 108 -0.97 11.70 -11.76
CA SER A 108 -0.58 13.01 -12.27
C SER A 108 -1.73 13.75 -12.95
N GLU A 109 -2.57 13.03 -13.69
CA GLU A 109 -3.77 13.58 -14.34
C GLU A 109 -4.85 13.97 -13.34
N ASN A 110 -4.97 13.25 -12.24
CA ASN A 110 -5.99 13.46 -11.22
C ASN A 110 -5.49 14.28 -10.03
N TYR A 111 -4.18 14.60 -10.00
CA TYR A 111 -3.57 15.34 -8.90
C TYR A 111 -4.07 16.77 -8.84
N ASN A 112 -4.51 17.18 -7.67
CA ASN A 112 -4.67 18.58 -7.31
C ASN A 112 -3.98 18.85 -5.97
N LYS A 113 -3.60 20.10 -5.70
CA LYS A 113 -2.85 20.48 -4.49
C LYS A 113 -3.58 20.25 -3.17
N GLN A 114 -4.85 19.88 -3.22
CA GLN A 114 -5.66 19.51 -2.06
C GLN A 114 -5.83 18.00 -1.94
N SER A 115 -5.24 17.23 -2.84
CA SER A 115 -5.33 15.77 -2.83
C SER A 115 -4.37 15.17 -1.82
N ASN A 116 -4.93 14.51 -0.83
CA ASN A 116 -4.18 13.74 0.15
C ASN A 116 -4.14 12.29 -0.33
N ILE A 117 -3.05 11.91 -1.00
CA ILE A 117 -2.91 10.62 -1.67
C ILE A 117 -2.00 9.71 -0.86
N ILE A 118 -2.45 8.48 -0.62
CA ILE A 118 -1.66 7.40 -0.06
C ILE A 118 -1.72 6.23 -1.02
N VAL A 119 -0.58 5.76 -1.50
CA VAL A 119 -0.46 4.50 -2.23
C VAL A 119 0.35 3.53 -1.40
N LEU A 120 -0.23 2.40 -1.10
CA LEU A 120 0.40 1.41 -0.25
C LEU A 120 0.19 0.00 -0.80
N GLY A 121 1.03 -0.92 -0.39
CA GLY A 121 0.88 -2.33 -0.71
C GLY A 121 2.19 -2.99 -1.11
N ASP A 122 2.05 -4.19 -1.67
CA ASP A 122 3.16 -4.99 -2.16
C ASP A 122 3.53 -4.57 -3.59
N TRP A 123 4.61 -3.80 -3.70
CA TRP A 123 5.18 -3.35 -4.97
C TRP A 123 6.02 -4.43 -5.65
N ASN A 124 6.35 -5.50 -4.90
CA ASN A 124 7.22 -6.59 -5.36
C ASN A 124 8.57 -6.11 -5.93
N ASP A 125 9.05 -4.97 -5.45
CA ASP A 125 10.30 -4.32 -5.83
C ASP A 125 10.90 -3.61 -4.63
N ASP A 126 12.22 -3.46 -4.57
CA ASP A 126 12.92 -2.78 -3.47
C ASP A 126 13.43 -1.41 -3.93
N THR A 127 13.20 -0.38 -3.11
CA THR A 127 13.63 0.99 -3.44
C THR A 127 15.15 1.19 -3.38
N LYS A 128 15.90 0.23 -2.83
CA LYS A 128 17.37 0.25 -2.79
C LYS A 128 18.03 -0.33 -4.03
N ASP A 129 17.27 -1.04 -4.89
CA ASP A 129 17.82 -1.65 -6.09
C ASP A 129 18.31 -0.60 -7.07
N ASP A 130 19.22 -0.99 -7.96
CA ASP A 130 19.83 -0.07 -8.91
C ASP A 130 18.79 0.55 -9.87
N PRO A 131 19.02 1.81 -10.31
CA PRO A 131 18.16 2.44 -11.31
C PRO A 131 18.07 1.58 -12.57
N GLY A 132 16.90 1.12 -12.91
CA GLY A 132 16.66 0.19 -14.02
C GLY A 132 16.35 -1.23 -13.58
N GLU A 133 16.57 -1.59 -12.31
CA GLU A 133 16.19 -2.88 -11.71
C GLU A 133 14.95 -2.78 -10.82
N HIS A 134 14.38 -1.58 -10.67
CA HIS A 134 13.15 -1.33 -9.92
C HIS A 134 12.10 -0.56 -10.74
N CYS A 135 10.86 -0.51 -10.26
CA CYS A 135 9.73 0.15 -10.92
C CYS A 135 9.47 1.60 -10.48
N PHE A 136 10.21 2.15 -9.52
CA PHE A 136 9.90 3.44 -8.88
C PHE A 136 10.35 4.69 -9.65
N ALA A 137 11.03 4.54 -10.79
CA ALA A 137 11.63 5.65 -11.53
C ALA A 137 10.67 6.81 -11.87
N PRO A 138 9.39 6.60 -12.27
CA PRO A 138 8.47 7.70 -12.53
C PRO A 138 8.25 8.60 -11.32
N PHE A 139 8.12 7.99 -10.14
CA PHE A 139 7.87 8.70 -8.88
C PHE A 139 9.12 9.36 -8.30
N PHE A 140 10.29 8.76 -8.45
CA PHE A 140 11.55 9.32 -7.92
C PHE A 140 11.95 10.64 -8.59
N GLN A 141 11.42 10.94 -9.75
CA GLN A 141 11.67 12.17 -10.49
C GLN A 141 10.68 13.29 -10.17
N ASP A 142 9.61 12.99 -9.46
CA ASP A 142 8.53 13.92 -9.16
C ASP A 142 8.42 14.21 -7.66
N LYS A 143 8.65 15.47 -7.27
CA LYS A 143 8.60 15.90 -5.87
C LYS A 143 7.19 15.93 -5.27
N ARG A 144 6.14 15.76 -6.08
CA ARG A 144 4.76 15.69 -5.56
C ARG A 144 4.51 14.40 -4.78
N PHE A 145 5.33 13.37 -4.99
CA PHE A 145 5.19 12.05 -4.39
C PHE A 145 6.51 11.59 -3.80
N TYR A 146 6.45 10.94 -2.65
CA TYR A 146 7.64 10.30 -2.10
C TYR A 146 7.31 9.04 -1.30
N PHE A 147 8.24 8.10 -1.26
CA PHE A 147 8.14 6.87 -0.50
C PHE A 147 8.63 7.10 0.92
N THR A 148 7.72 7.07 1.89
CA THR A 148 8.07 7.18 3.32
C THR A 148 8.94 6.02 3.79
N THR A 149 8.85 4.88 3.13
CA THR A 149 9.59 3.64 3.41
C THR A 149 11.02 3.64 2.87
N LYS A 150 11.39 4.57 1.97
CA LYS A 150 12.68 4.53 1.27
C LYS A 150 13.90 4.48 2.19
N HIS A 151 13.87 5.18 3.32
CA HIS A 151 15.01 5.22 4.23
C HIS A 151 15.12 3.97 5.10
N ILE A 152 13.99 3.32 5.46
CA ILE A 152 14.02 2.10 6.27
C ILE A 152 14.29 0.86 5.42
N SER A 153 14.08 0.90 4.11
CA SER A 153 14.41 -0.21 3.22
C SER A 153 15.92 -0.53 3.15
N LEU A 154 16.76 0.43 3.56
CA LEU A 154 18.21 0.25 3.66
C LEU A 154 18.63 -0.58 4.88
N ASP A 155 17.75 -0.76 5.85
CA ASP A 155 17.99 -1.56 7.05
C ASP A 155 17.36 -2.95 6.88
N VAL A 156 18.19 -3.98 6.74
CA VAL A 156 17.74 -5.35 6.57
C VAL A 156 16.84 -5.84 7.71
N SER A 157 16.97 -5.29 8.91
CA SER A 157 16.11 -5.62 10.04
C SER A 157 14.67 -5.12 9.87
N GLN A 158 14.45 -4.21 8.93
CA GLN A 158 13.16 -3.66 8.53
C GLN A 158 12.55 -4.38 7.33
N ALA A 159 13.19 -5.41 6.78
CA ALA A 159 12.67 -6.13 5.63
C ALA A 159 11.20 -6.53 5.84
N SER A 160 10.33 -6.16 4.92
CA SER A 160 8.93 -6.55 4.95
C SER A 160 8.73 -8.00 4.48
N TYR A 161 9.66 -8.52 3.69
CA TYR A 161 9.75 -9.93 3.30
C TYR A 161 11.07 -10.52 3.84
N PRO A 162 11.10 -10.99 5.12
CA PRO A 162 12.33 -11.45 5.76
C PRO A 162 12.65 -12.92 5.49
N LYS A 163 12.10 -13.51 4.43
CA LYS A 163 12.25 -14.93 4.09
C LYS A 163 13.56 -15.20 3.37
N GLU A 164 14.44 -15.98 4.01
CA GLU A 164 15.68 -16.43 3.40
C GLU A 164 15.42 -17.35 2.19
N PRO A 165 16.24 -17.27 1.12
CA PRO A 165 17.40 -16.39 0.93
C PRO A 165 17.03 -15.02 0.30
N TYR A 166 15.75 -14.67 0.13
CA TYR A 166 15.26 -13.53 -0.65
C TYR A 166 14.84 -12.33 0.22
N VAL A 167 15.54 -12.12 1.35
CA VAL A 167 15.22 -11.02 2.26
C VAL A 167 15.17 -9.68 1.53
N SER A 168 13.99 -9.03 1.52
CA SER A 168 13.74 -7.82 0.74
C SER A 168 12.73 -6.90 1.42
N PHE A 169 12.74 -5.63 1.04
CA PHE A 169 11.72 -4.67 1.44
C PHE A 169 10.76 -4.44 0.25
N LEU A 170 9.62 -5.13 0.23
CA LEU A 170 8.70 -5.16 -0.92
C LEU A 170 7.43 -4.34 -0.72
N ASP A 171 7.06 -4.09 0.55
CA ASP A 171 5.82 -3.40 0.92
C ASP A 171 6.10 -1.92 1.17
N HIS A 172 5.67 -1.06 0.26
CA HIS A 172 5.97 0.36 0.33
C HIS A 172 4.73 1.21 0.57
N ILE A 173 4.97 2.36 1.21
CA ILE A 173 3.98 3.42 1.41
C ILE A 173 4.51 4.70 0.76
N MET A 174 3.81 5.15 -0.27
CA MET A 174 4.03 6.42 -0.95
C MET A 174 2.92 7.40 -0.54
N VAL A 175 3.28 8.64 -0.35
CA VAL A 175 2.34 9.72 -0.03
C VAL A 175 2.54 10.92 -0.96
N SER A 176 1.49 11.74 -1.09
CA SER A 176 1.62 13.04 -1.72
C SER A 176 2.25 14.06 -0.77
N GLU A 177 3.01 15.01 -1.30
CA GLU A 177 3.62 16.11 -0.55
C GLU A 177 2.56 17.00 0.15
N ASP A 178 1.35 17.10 -0.41
CA ASP A 178 0.25 17.87 0.19
C ASP A 178 -0.31 17.19 1.45
N LEU A 179 -0.32 15.86 1.50
CA LEU A 179 -0.78 15.12 2.68
C LEU A 179 0.24 15.17 3.82
N LEU A 180 1.48 14.91 3.48
CA LEU A 180 2.57 14.79 4.44
C LEU A 180 3.78 15.45 3.82
N PRO A 181 4.00 16.76 4.08
CA PRO A 181 5.19 17.45 3.59
C PRO A 181 6.46 16.71 4.01
N SER A 182 7.40 16.57 3.08
CA SER A 182 8.65 15.82 3.30
C SER A 182 9.50 16.36 4.46
N SER A 183 9.23 17.61 4.88
CA SER A 183 9.81 18.22 6.09
C SER A 183 9.10 17.84 7.39
N SER A 184 7.94 17.18 7.32
CA SER A 184 7.15 16.81 8.49
C SER A 184 7.73 15.61 9.21
N SER A 185 7.49 15.52 10.52
CA SER A 185 7.85 14.35 11.31
C SER A 185 6.81 13.25 11.14
N TYR A 186 7.26 12.05 10.88
CA TYR A 186 6.44 10.83 10.85
C TYR A 186 7.22 9.66 11.44
N TYR A 187 6.49 8.62 11.83
CA TYR A 187 7.08 7.35 12.26
C TYR A 187 6.75 6.27 11.22
N ILE A 188 7.74 5.54 10.77
CA ILE A 188 7.61 4.44 9.83
C ILE A 188 8.42 3.24 10.32
N ASN A 189 7.85 2.04 10.29
CA ASN A 189 8.51 0.84 10.75
C ASN A 189 7.84 -0.42 10.21
N THR A 190 8.60 -1.48 10.03
CA THR A 190 8.07 -2.83 9.84
C THR A 190 7.74 -3.43 11.22
N LEU A 191 6.52 -3.95 11.37
CA LEU A 191 6.06 -4.50 12.63
C LEU A 191 6.57 -5.93 12.83
N PRO A 192 7.36 -6.19 13.88
CA PRO A 192 7.98 -7.51 14.09
C PRO A 192 6.97 -8.51 14.67
N MET A 193 5.91 -8.85 13.92
CA MET A 193 4.78 -9.66 14.37
C MET A 193 5.19 -11.04 14.87
N GLY A 194 6.27 -11.62 14.38
CA GLY A 194 6.82 -12.89 14.87
C GLY A 194 7.13 -12.87 16.36
N LYS A 195 7.49 -11.72 16.95
CA LYS A 195 7.74 -11.60 18.40
C LYS A 195 6.53 -11.96 19.26
N PHE A 196 5.32 -11.81 18.73
CA PHE A 196 4.06 -12.10 19.42
C PHE A 196 3.57 -13.53 19.19
N MET A 197 4.20 -14.27 18.27
CA MET A 197 3.76 -15.60 17.85
C MET A 197 4.83 -16.70 18.02
N GLY A 198 5.88 -16.45 18.81
CA GLY A 198 6.95 -17.43 19.03
C GLY A 198 8.00 -17.51 17.91
N GLY A 199 8.07 -16.51 17.05
CA GLY A 199 9.06 -16.35 15.99
C GLY A 199 8.44 -16.14 14.61
N TYR A 200 9.27 -15.64 13.68
CA TYR A 200 8.83 -15.37 12.32
C TYR A 200 8.32 -16.63 11.60
N HIS A 201 8.95 -17.78 11.78
CA HIS A 201 8.54 -19.05 11.14
C HIS A 201 7.12 -19.48 11.51
N ILE A 202 6.66 -19.17 12.74
CA ILE A 202 5.27 -19.44 13.16
C ILE A 202 4.33 -18.42 12.50
N TYR A 203 4.71 -17.14 12.51
CA TYR A 203 3.94 -16.10 11.83
C TYR A 203 3.80 -16.40 10.34
N GLU A 204 4.89 -16.75 9.64
CA GLU A 204 4.88 -17.14 8.23
C GLU A 204 3.93 -18.32 7.97
N ALA A 205 3.99 -19.35 8.79
CA ALA A 205 3.18 -20.55 8.59
C ALA A 205 1.67 -20.34 8.74
N TYR A 206 1.26 -19.39 9.57
CA TYR A 206 -0.16 -19.18 9.92
C TYR A 206 -0.77 -17.89 9.43
N ILE A 207 0.01 -16.87 9.15
CA ILE A 207 -0.48 -15.53 8.82
C ILE A 207 0.02 -15.08 7.44
N SER A 208 1.33 -14.81 7.28
CA SER A 208 1.89 -14.27 6.05
C SER A 208 3.42 -14.38 6.06
N ASP A 209 4.03 -14.56 4.90
CA ASP A 209 5.46 -14.41 4.68
C ASP A 209 5.90 -12.94 4.58
N HIS A 210 4.96 -11.99 4.53
CA HIS A 210 5.22 -10.56 4.66
C HIS A 210 4.90 -10.04 6.07
N LEU A 211 5.71 -9.11 6.56
CA LEU A 211 5.46 -8.37 7.80
C LEU A 211 4.75 -7.05 7.49
N PRO A 212 3.80 -6.61 8.34
CA PRO A 212 3.11 -5.34 8.12
C PRO A 212 4.05 -4.15 8.23
N VAL A 213 3.90 -3.17 7.32
CA VAL A 213 4.58 -1.88 7.39
C VAL A 213 3.59 -0.84 7.92
N MET A 214 4.02 -0.05 8.90
CA MET A 214 3.20 0.95 9.57
C MET A 214 3.77 2.36 9.37
N LEU A 215 2.94 3.26 8.86
CA LEU A 215 3.18 4.70 8.85
C LEU A 215 2.27 5.39 9.87
N SER A 216 2.83 6.26 10.71
CA SER A 216 2.10 7.10 11.66
C SER A 216 2.55 8.55 11.53
N PHE A 217 1.61 9.46 11.35
CA PHE A 217 1.84 10.89 11.25
C PHE A 217 0.64 11.67 11.80
N SER A 218 0.86 12.93 12.12
CA SER A 218 -0.21 13.83 12.56
C SER A 218 -0.76 14.59 11.36
N VAL A 219 -2.07 14.56 11.19
CA VAL A 219 -2.76 15.44 10.24
C VAL A 219 -3.09 16.73 11.00
N THR A 220 -2.40 17.80 10.67
CA THR A 220 -2.64 19.15 11.27
C THR A 220 -3.55 19.96 10.35
N ASN A 221 -4.25 20.90 10.96
CA ASN A 221 -5.01 21.93 10.24
C ASN A 221 -4.08 22.85 9.46
#